data_bdc140035e9493cbba1e004f5646bf49
#
_entry.id   bdc140035e9493cbba1e004f5646bf49
#
_cell.length_a   1.000
_cell.length_b   1.000
_cell.length_c   1.000
_cell.angle_alpha   90.00
_cell.angle_beta   90.00
_cell.angle_gamma   90.00
#
_symmetry.space_group_name_H-M   'P 1'
#
loop_
_entity.id
_entity.type
_entity.pdbx_description
1 polymer ?
#
loop_
_entity_poly.entity_id
_entity_poly.type
_entity_poly.pdbx_seq_one_letter_code
_entity_poly.pdbx_strand_id
1 'polypeptide(L)'
;MSGLPHTLHTLTLPNDSSFPLKITTRLNPTWTLKTYDAYGGAEYMETNCEKYSRAYRALKPLAFKADLLRYCILYTEGGAWMDDDILLVKSLDELTHDMRHDALFVYDRRVYKLAGGPKQVWNAFMVAVPGLDVFARAMEKIAANVADRRHFYHSLYYTGPALLYESIADGDSIEFRWRVQHRDALSAASRRVADVRTDEEVLLHFKLPRATKHYSEMSRGGDIYAS
;
A
#
# COMPACT_ATOMS: atom_id res chain seq x y z
N MET A 1 -20.81 -3.06 13.59
CA MET A 1 -19.62 -2.98 12.73
C MET A 1 -19.76 -1.77 11.86
N SER A 2 -18.82 -0.83 11.85
CA SER A 2 -18.79 0.25 10.86
C SER A 2 -18.66 -0.40 9.48
N GLY A 3 -19.57 -0.11 8.55
CA GLY A 3 -19.51 -0.66 7.19
C GLY A 3 -18.21 -0.22 6.50
N LEU A 4 -17.77 -0.97 5.48
CA LEU A 4 -16.65 -0.60 4.64
C LEU A 4 -16.96 0.72 3.91
N PRO A 5 -16.16 1.79 4.07
CA PRO A 5 -16.35 3.02 3.29
C PRO A 5 -16.04 2.81 1.81
N HIS A 6 -16.92 3.30 0.93
CA HIS A 6 -16.73 3.21 -0.52
C HIS A 6 -15.85 4.35 -1.02
N THR A 7 -14.62 4.40 -0.53
CA THR A 7 -13.61 5.38 -0.94
C THR A 7 -12.36 4.66 -1.43
N LEU A 8 -11.91 5.02 -2.65
CA LEU A 8 -10.66 4.55 -3.22
C LEU A 8 -9.62 5.66 -3.10
N HIS A 9 -8.53 5.39 -2.41
CA HIS A 9 -7.44 6.33 -2.17
C HIS A 9 -6.22 5.96 -3.01
N THR A 10 -5.53 6.96 -3.55
CA THR A 10 -4.28 6.78 -4.28
C THR A 10 -3.37 8.00 -4.17
N LEU A 11 -2.06 7.78 -4.15
CA LEU A 11 -1.07 8.84 -4.30
C LEU A 11 -0.68 8.91 -5.78
N THR A 12 -0.83 10.10 -6.40
CA THR A 12 -0.47 10.33 -7.80
C THR A 12 0.77 11.19 -7.91
N LEU A 13 1.61 10.90 -8.91
CA LEU A 13 2.73 11.77 -9.26
C LEU A 13 2.24 12.96 -10.10
N PRO A 14 2.89 14.15 -10.00
CA PRO A 14 2.56 15.30 -10.84
C PRO A 14 2.65 14.91 -12.32
N ASN A 15 1.62 15.24 -13.08
CA ASN A 15 1.47 14.98 -14.53
C ASN A 15 1.16 13.54 -14.95
N ASP A 16 0.88 12.64 -14.01
CA ASP A 16 0.53 11.27 -14.34
C ASP A 16 -0.98 11.05 -14.17
N SER A 17 -1.75 11.37 -15.22
CA SER A 17 -3.10 10.82 -15.33
C SER A 17 -2.96 9.36 -15.75
N SER A 18 -2.62 8.48 -14.82
CA SER A 18 -2.33 7.10 -15.13
C SER A 18 -3.53 6.44 -15.84
N PHE A 19 -3.27 5.82 -17.00
CA PHE A 19 -4.27 5.03 -17.72
C PHE A 19 -4.97 4.00 -16.80
N PRO A 20 -4.24 3.28 -15.90
CA PRO A 20 -4.87 2.35 -14.97
C PRO A 20 -5.93 3.02 -14.07
N LEU A 21 -5.65 4.20 -13.54
CA LEU A 21 -6.57 4.90 -12.64
C LEU A 21 -7.87 5.31 -13.33
N LYS A 22 -7.80 5.80 -14.58
CA LYS A 22 -9.00 6.19 -15.35
C LYS A 22 -9.93 5.00 -15.58
N ILE A 23 -9.40 3.83 -15.91
CA ILE A 23 -10.21 2.63 -16.12
C ILE A 23 -10.77 2.14 -14.78
N THR A 24 -9.95 2.07 -13.74
CA THR A 24 -10.40 1.68 -12.41
C THR A 24 -11.54 2.56 -11.91
N THR A 25 -11.47 3.88 -12.10
CA THR A 25 -12.57 4.79 -11.71
C THR A 25 -13.86 4.51 -12.46
N ARG A 26 -13.77 4.25 -13.77
CA ARG A 26 -14.97 3.90 -14.58
C ARG A 26 -15.60 2.56 -14.17
N LEU A 27 -14.78 1.61 -13.73
CA LEU A 27 -15.23 0.30 -13.27
C LEU A 27 -15.91 0.38 -11.89
N ASN A 28 -15.66 1.46 -11.12
CA ASN A 28 -16.12 1.63 -9.74
C ASN A 28 -16.96 2.92 -9.56
N PRO A 29 -18.10 3.06 -10.23
CA PRO A 29 -18.89 4.30 -10.19
C PRO A 29 -19.52 4.58 -8.81
N THR A 30 -19.63 3.58 -7.95
CA THR A 30 -20.17 3.66 -6.59
C THR A 30 -19.13 4.07 -5.56
N TRP A 31 -17.85 4.14 -5.97
CA TRP A 31 -16.72 4.49 -5.09
C TRP A 31 -16.25 5.91 -5.36
N THR A 32 -16.03 6.67 -4.29
CA THR A 32 -15.43 8.01 -4.37
C THR A 32 -13.92 7.88 -4.52
N LEU A 33 -13.35 8.41 -5.61
CA LEU A 33 -11.90 8.48 -5.77
C LEU A 33 -11.34 9.70 -5.01
N LYS A 34 -10.39 9.48 -4.11
CA LYS A 34 -9.57 10.52 -3.48
C LYS A 34 -8.12 10.37 -3.91
N THR A 35 -7.57 11.42 -4.52
CA THR A 35 -6.18 11.45 -4.97
C THR A 35 -5.36 12.40 -4.11
N TYR A 36 -4.13 12.00 -3.80
CA TYR A 36 -3.17 12.79 -3.06
C TYR A 36 -1.92 12.98 -3.91
N ASP A 37 -1.37 14.17 -3.93
CA ASP A 37 0.01 14.41 -4.36
C ASP A 37 0.94 14.49 -3.14
N ALA A 38 2.20 14.78 -3.37
CA ALA A 38 3.18 14.87 -2.29
C ALA A 38 2.83 15.96 -1.25
N TYR A 39 2.20 17.07 -1.70
CA TYR A 39 1.78 18.17 -0.83
C TYR A 39 0.51 17.79 -0.06
N GLY A 40 -0.54 17.35 -0.76
CA GLY A 40 -1.79 16.92 -0.14
C GLY A 40 -1.60 15.75 0.84
N GLY A 41 -0.65 14.85 0.56
CA GLY A 41 -0.28 13.80 1.51
C GLY A 41 0.36 14.35 2.79
N ALA A 42 1.20 15.39 2.70
CA ALA A 42 1.78 16.02 3.89
C ALA A 42 0.72 16.73 4.73
N GLU A 43 -0.18 17.50 4.10
CA GLU A 43 -1.30 18.16 4.75
C GLU A 43 -2.24 17.17 5.45
N TYR A 44 -2.53 16.05 4.76
CA TYR A 44 -3.34 14.97 5.34
C TYR A 44 -2.71 14.39 6.60
N MET A 45 -1.39 14.12 6.57
CA MET A 45 -0.66 13.62 7.74
C MET A 45 -0.68 14.60 8.90
N GLU A 46 -0.53 15.90 8.64
CA GLU A 46 -0.56 16.94 9.67
C GLU A 46 -1.94 17.07 10.33
N THR A 47 -3.00 16.91 9.54
CA THR A 47 -4.39 17.07 10.02
C THR A 47 -4.91 15.83 10.74
N ASN A 48 -4.63 14.62 10.20
CA ASN A 48 -5.29 13.41 10.64
C ASN A 48 -4.38 12.45 11.42
N CYS A 49 -3.06 12.58 11.27
CA CYS A 49 -2.05 11.74 11.91
C CYS A 49 -0.87 12.58 12.44
N GLU A 50 -1.15 13.70 13.11
CA GLU A 50 -0.17 14.69 13.58
C GLU A 50 1.03 14.05 14.30
N LYS A 51 0.78 13.08 15.17
CA LYS A 51 1.80 12.28 15.89
C LYS A 51 2.90 11.75 14.97
N TYR A 52 2.57 11.41 13.71
CA TYR A 52 3.48 10.81 12.75
C TYR A 52 3.97 11.78 11.67
N SER A 53 3.49 13.03 11.66
CA SER A 53 3.82 14.03 10.65
C SER A 53 5.32 14.34 10.60
N ARG A 54 6.00 14.33 11.76
CA ARG A 54 7.46 14.50 11.83
C ARG A 54 8.19 13.34 11.12
N ALA A 55 7.76 12.10 11.34
CA ALA A 55 8.32 10.95 10.66
C ALA A 55 8.09 11.01 9.14
N TYR A 56 6.89 11.41 8.72
CA TYR A 56 6.56 11.61 7.30
C TYR A 56 7.49 12.63 6.63
N ARG A 57 7.71 13.79 7.26
CA ARG A 57 8.62 14.81 6.73
C ARG A 57 10.07 14.35 6.66
N ALA A 58 10.52 13.56 7.63
CA ALA A 58 11.88 13.07 7.70
C ALA A 58 12.19 11.97 6.65
N LEU A 59 11.20 11.27 6.13
CA LEU A 59 11.40 10.29 5.05
C LEU A 59 11.65 11.02 3.73
N LYS A 60 12.78 10.74 3.04
CA LYS A 60 13.09 11.34 1.74
C LYS A 60 12.40 10.65 0.55
N PRO A 61 12.44 9.31 0.41
CA PRO A 61 11.82 8.65 -0.72
C PRO A 61 10.30 8.78 -0.69
N LEU A 62 9.69 9.22 -1.81
CA LEU A 62 8.24 9.35 -1.92
C LEU A 62 7.52 8.02 -1.67
N ALA A 63 8.11 6.90 -2.09
CA ALA A 63 7.54 5.57 -1.82
C ALA A 63 7.43 5.27 -0.31
N PHE A 64 8.40 5.70 0.50
CA PHE A 64 8.35 5.53 1.96
C PHE A 64 7.30 6.45 2.60
N LYS A 65 7.15 7.67 2.05
CA LYS A 65 6.06 8.57 2.44
C LYS A 65 4.70 7.99 2.08
N ALA A 66 4.56 7.40 0.89
CA ALA A 66 3.35 6.73 0.45
C ALA A 66 2.97 5.56 1.37
N ASP A 67 3.96 4.78 1.85
CA ASP A 67 3.69 3.71 2.81
C ASP A 67 3.10 4.24 4.12
N LEU A 68 3.68 5.29 4.71
CA LEU A 68 3.15 5.88 5.94
C LEU A 68 1.79 6.53 5.72
N LEU A 69 1.60 7.23 4.60
CA LEU A 69 0.34 7.87 4.25
C LEU A 69 -0.80 6.86 4.10
N ARG A 70 -0.58 5.75 3.38
CA ARG A 70 -1.62 4.72 3.18
C ARG A 70 -2.08 4.10 4.48
N TYR A 71 -1.17 3.89 5.44
CA TYR A 71 -1.53 3.36 6.75
C TYR A 71 -2.33 4.38 7.57
N CYS A 72 -1.97 5.66 7.51
CA CYS A 72 -2.74 6.74 8.14
C CYS A 72 -4.16 6.82 7.55
N ILE A 73 -4.29 6.86 6.22
CA ILE A 73 -5.58 6.95 5.53
C ILE A 73 -6.48 5.75 5.86
N LEU A 74 -5.95 4.53 5.74
CA LEU A 74 -6.73 3.33 6.03
C LEU A 74 -7.08 3.21 7.52
N TYR A 75 -6.24 3.72 8.42
CA TYR A 75 -6.55 3.81 9.84
C TYR A 75 -7.68 4.80 10.12
N THR A 76 -7.63 5.99 9.53
CA THR A 76 -8.56 7.09 9.85
C THR A 76 -9.87 7.00 9.07
N GLU A 77 -9.82 6.68 7.78
CA GLU A 77 -10.99 6.67 6.90
C GLU A 77 -11.42 5.26 6.47
N GLY A 78 -10.50 4.29 6.43
CA GLY A 78 -10.78 3.00 5.80
C GLY A 78 -10.93 3.09 4.28
N GLY A 79 -11.68 2.16 3.68
CA GLY A 79 -11.88 2.08 2.23
C GLY A 79 -10.81 1.23 1.54
N ALA A 80 -10.45 1.58 0.31
CA ALA A 80 -9.42 0.91 -0.46
C ALA A 80 -8.23 1.84 -0.73
N TRP A 81 -7.01 1.33 -0.56
CA TRP A 81 -5.79 1.95 -1.09
C TRP A 81 -5.33 1.22 -2.33
N MET A 82 -4.91 1.97 -3.35
CA MET A 82 -4.34 1.43 -4.58
C MET A 82 -3.22 2.33 -5.09
N ASP A 83 -2.05 1.76 -5.39
CA ASP A 83 -0.99 2.50 -6.08
C ASP A 83 -1.43 2.85 -7.52
N ASP A 84 -0.96 3.97 -8.04
CA ASP A 84 -1.40 4.56 -9.33
C ASP A 84 -1.02 3.73 -10.57
N ASP A 85 -0.12 2.77 -10.42
CA ASP A 85 0.31 1.84 -11.46
C ASP A 85 -0.48 0.50 -11.46
N ILE A 86 -1.60 0.45 -10.74
CA ILE A 86 -2.50 -0.71 -10.66
C ILE A 86 -3.76 -0.49 -11.49
N LEU A 87 -4.15 -1.50 -12.25
CA LEU A 87 -5.42 -1.60 -12.96
C LEU A 87 -6.29 -2.68 -12.32
N LEU A 88 -7.45 -2.31 -11.80
CA LEU A 88 -8.48 -3.28 -11.41
C LEU A 88 -9.14 -3.87 -12.66
N VAL A 89 -9.33 -5.18 -12.68
CA VAL A 89 -10.06 -5.89 -13.74
C VAL A 89 -11.43 -6.40 -13.25
N LYS A 90 -11.65 -6.31 -11.93
CA LYS A 90 -12.94 -6.51 -11.27
C LYS A 90 -13.32 -5.26 -10.47
N SER A 91 -14.61 -4.99 -10.28
CA SER A 91 -15.05 -3.87 -9.47
C SER A 91 -14.74 -4.08 -7.98
N LEU A 92 -14.56 -3.00 -7.23
CA LEU A 92 -14.39 -3.07 -5.78
C LEU A 92 -15.62 -3.65 -5.09
N ASP A 93 -16.85 -3.35 -5.60
CA ASP A 93 -18.07 -3.95 -5.09
C ASP A 93 -18.04 -5.49 -5.23
N GLU A 94 -17.57 -5.99 -6.39
CA GLU A 94 -17.38 -7.43 -6.62
C GLU A 94 -16.31 -8.04 -5.73
N LEU A 95 -15.21 -7.32 -5.48
CA LEU A 95 -14.11 -7.79 -4.65
C LEU A 95 -14.43 -7.79 -3.16
N THR A 96 -15.41 -7.01 -2.72
CA THR A 96 -15.73 -6.80 -1.29
C THR A 96 -17.10 -7.29 -0.87
N HIS A 97 -17.96 -7.74 -1.80
CA HIS A 97 -19.37 -8.10 -1.53
C HIS A 97 -19.54 -9.15 -0.43
N ASP A 98 -18.60 -10.07 -0.28
CA ASP A 98 -18.60 -11.15 0.71
C ASP A 98 -17.54 -10.96 1.80
N MET A 99 -17.07 -9.72 2.02
CA MET A 99 -16.09 -9.39 3.04
C MET A 99 -16.61 -9.72 4.44
N ARG A 100 -15.93 -10.64 5.14
CA ARG A 100 -16.27 -11.08 6.50
C ARG A 100 -15.21 -10.69 7.53
N HIS A 101 -14.09 -10.17 7.08
CA HIS A 101 -12.96 -9.71 7.88
C HIS A 101 -12.88 -8.19 7.81
N ASP A 102 -12.22 -7.58 8.76
CA ASP A 102 -12.07 -6.13 8.82
C ASP A 102 -11.07 -5.58 7.79
N ALA A 103 -10.20 -6.44 7.26
CA ALA A 103 -9.33 -6.11 6.14
C ALA A 103 -9.13 -7.27 5.16
N LEU A 104 -8.92 -6.91 3.88
CA LEU A 104 -8.52 -7.81 2.80
C LEU A 104 -7.15 -7.39 2.28
N PHE A 105 -6.19 -8.28 2.33
CA PHE A 105 -4.80 -8.04 1.93
C PHE A 105 -4.37 -8.95 0.78
N VAL A 106 -3.37 -8.48 0.05
CA VAL A 106 -2.63 -9.25 -0.95
C VAL A 106 -1.34 -9.78 -0.34
N TYR A 107 -0.98 -11.03 -0.64
CA TYR A 107 0.34 -11.55 -0.27
C TYR A 107 1.23 -11.83 -1.48
N ASP A 108 2.55 -11.68 -1.30
CA ASP A 108 3.57 -11.98 -2.31
C ASP A 108 4.57 -13.02 -1.79
N ARG A 109 4.61 -14.18 -2.44
CA ARG A 109 5.52 -15.27 -2.06
C ARG A 109 6.99 -15.01 -2.42
N ARG A 110 7.30 -14.12 -3.37
CA ARG A 110 8.70 -13.90 -3.83
C ARG A 110 9.50 -13.04 -2.86
N VAL A 111 8.86 -12.07 -2.26
CA VAL A 111 9.52 -11.22 -1.24
C VAL A 111 9.95 -12.05 -0.04
N TYR A 112 9.26 -13.16 0.19
CA TYR A 112 9.51 -14.19 1.17
C TYR A 112 10.90 -14.85 1.11
N LYS A 113 11.39 -15.17 -0.11
CA LYS A 113 12.67 -15.89 -0.25
C LYS A 113 13.89 -15.08 0.17
N LEU A 114 13.79 -13.75 0.18
CA LEU A 114 14.87 -12.85 0.53
C LEU A 114 15.00 -12.59 2.03
N ALA A 115 13.94 -12.81 2.80
CA ALA A 115 13.87 -12.46 4.22
C ALA A 115 13.76 -13.67 5.16
N GLY A 116 13.74 -14.91 4.64
CA GLY A 116 13.68 -16.13 5.47
C GLY A 116 12.39 -16.33 6.27
N GLY A 117 11.34 -15.56 5.99
CA GLY A 117 10.10 -15.52 6.76
C GLY A 117 8.83 -15.87 5.96
N PRO A 118 7.72 -16.15 6.63
CA PRO A 118 6.46 -16.49 6.02
C PRO A 118 5.77 -15.25 5.44
N LYS A 119 5.01 -15.43 4.40
CA LYS A 119 4.09 -14.51 3.69
C LYS A 119 4.32 -13.00 3.94
N GLN A 120 4.50 -12.20 2.91
CA GLN A 120 4.56 -10.74 3.03
C GLN A 120 3.31 -10.12 2.44
N VAL A 121 2.82 -9.07 3.09
CA VAL A 121 1.76 -8.23 2.55
C VAL A 121 2.32 -7.49 1.35
N TRP A 122 1.62 -7.52 0.22
CA TRP A 122 1.88 -6.58 -0.87
C TRP A 122 0.98 -5.37 -0.67
N ASN A 123 1.54 -4.32 -0.08
CA ASN A 123 0.79 -3.15 0.40
C ASN A 123 0.39 -2.14 -0.68
N ALA A 124 0.61 -2.46 -1.95
CA ALA A 124 0.20 -1.62 -3.06
C ALA A 124 -1.33 -1.65 -3.32
N PHE A 125 -2.03 -2.68 -2.83
CA PHE A 125 -3.48 -2.76 -2.83
C PHE A 125 -3.98 -3.37 -1.52
N MET A 126 -4.87 -2.67 -0.83
CA MET A 126 -5.46 -3.08 0.44
C MET A 126 -6.88 -2.55 0.56
N VAL A 127 -7.75 -3.30 1.22
CA VAL A 127 -9.11 -2.86 1.59
C VAL A 127 -9.27 -3.04 3.08
N ALA A 128 -9.84 -2.06 3.78
CA ALA A 128 -9.99 -2.12 5.23
C ALA A 128 -11.12 -1.23 5.75
N VAL A 129 -11.77 -1.64 6.85
CA VAL A 129 -12.57 -0.73 7.67
C VAL A 129 -11.64 0.20 8.46
N PRO A 130 -12.09 1.38 8.91
CA PRO A 130 -11.24 2.29 9.68
C PRO A 130 -10.94 1.75 11.09
N GLY A 131 -9.90 2.28 11.72
CA GLY A 131 -9.57 2.04 13.13
C GLY A 131 -8.79 0.75 13.39
N LEU A 132 -8.23 0.06 12.39
CA LEU A 132 -7.53 -1.20 12.60
C LEU A 132 -6.14 -1.00 13.22
N ASP A 133 -5.91 -1.67 14.33
CA ASP A 133 -4.65 -1.57 15.10
C ASP A 133 -3.41 -1.97 14.32
N VAL A 134 -3.53 -2.83 13.30
CA VAL A 134 -2.40 -3.19 12.44
C VAL A 134 -1.75 -1.96 11.79
N PHE A 135 -2.56 -0.98 11.36
CA PHE A 135 -2.04 0.26 10.78
C PHE A 135 -1.45 1.18 11.85
N ALA A 136 -2.06 1.27 13.03
CA ALA A 136 -1.51 2.02 14.15
C ALA A 136 -0.13 1.46 14.55
N ARG A 137 -0.01 0.13 14.70
CA ARG A 137 1.28 -0.53 14.99
C ARG A 137 2.32 -0.31 13.88
N ALA A 138 1.89 -0.33 12.60
CA ALA A 138 2.79 -0.06 11.48
C ALA A 138 3.33 1.38 11.54
N MET A 139 2.47 2.37 11.78
CA MET A 139 2.87 3.78 11.91
C MET A 139 3.82 4.00 13.10
N GLU A 140 3.57 3.35 14.25
CA GLU A 140 4.48 3.41 15.42
C GLU A 140 5.86 2.86 15.09
N LYS A 141 5.93 1.70 14.42
CA LYS A 141 7.20 1.11 13.99
C LYS A 141 7.97 2.02 13.02
N ILE A 142 7.26 2.65 12.07
CA ILE A 142 7.88 3.62 11.15
C ILE A 142 8.42 4.82 11.92
N ALA A 143 7.64 5.38 12.85
CA ALA A 143 8.09 6.51 13.66
C ALA A 143 9.33 6.16 14.49
N ALA A 144 9.38 4.97 15.09
CA ALA A 144 10.55 4.47 15.81
C ALA A 144 11.77 4.28 14.88
N ASN A 145 11.58 3.69 13.69
CA ASN A 145 12.64 3.53 12.70
C ASN A 145 13.25 4.87 12.28
N VAL A 146 12.40 5.90 12.11
CA VAL A 146 12.84 7.26 11.76
C VAL A 146 13.56 7.93 12.92
N ALA A 147 13.02 7.84 14.14
CA ALA A 147 13.61 8.45 15.34
C ALA A 147 15.01 7.90 15.63
N ASP A 148 15.16 6.58 15.50
CA ASP A 148 16.42 5.86 15.70
C ASP A 148 17.34 5.92 14.47
N ARG A 149 16.90 6.51 13.34
CA ARG A 149 17.59 6.51 12.03
C ARG A 149 18.07 5.11 11.64
N ARG A 150 17.20 4.11 11.84
CA ARG A 150 17.55 2.70 11.61
C ARG A 150 17.90 2.43 10.16
N HIS A 151 18.88 1.56 9.96
CA HIS A 151 19.27 1.05 8.65
C HIS A 151 18.95 -0.44 8.56
N PHE A 152 18.26 -0.83 7.50
CA PHE A 152 17.90 -2.22 7.23
C PHE A 152 18.61 -2.71 5.96
N TYR A 153 18.96 -3.98 5.95
CA TYR A 153 19.54 -4.62 4.76
C TYR A 153 18.59 -4.56 3.55
N HIS A 154 17.28 -4.59 3.80
CA HIS A 154 16.26 -4.56 2.75
C HIS A 154 15.27 -3.41 2.95
N SER A 155 15.02 -2.64 1.87
CA SER A 155 14.16 -1.45 1.88
C SER A 155 12.73 -1.68 2.41
N LEU A 156 12.20 -2.89 2.28
CA LEU A 156 10.83 -3.24 2.68
C LEU A 156 10.59 -3.20 4.20
N TYR A 157 11.66 -3.21 5.01
CA TYR A 157 11.58 -3.15 6.48
C TYR A 157 11.54 -1.73 7.05
N TYR A 158 11.81 -0.70 6.23
CA TYR A 158 11.74 0.69 6.70
C TYR A 158 10.31 1.15 6.96
N THR A 159 9.43 0.95 5.98
CA THR A 159 8.06 1.46 5.96
C THR A 159 7.09 0.50 5.28
N GLY A 160 7.59 -0.40 4.46
CA GLY A 160 6.85 -1.12 3.43
C GLY A 160 6.26 -2.47 3.86
N PRO A 161 6.14 -3.37 2.89
CA PRO A 161 5.41 -4.65 3.03
C PRO A 161 5.90 -5.53 4.18
N ALA A 162 7.20 -5.59 4.43
CA ALA A 162 7.76 -6.41 5.49
C ALA A 162 7.40 -5.84 6.88
N LEU A 163 7.52 -4.51 7.06
CA LEU A 163 7.14 -3.84 8.28
C LEU A 163 5.64 -4.00 8.57
N LEU A 164 4.78 -3.85 7.55
CA LEU A 164 3.34 -4.05 7.71
C LEU A 164 3.03 -5.49 8.14
N TYR A 165 3.66 -6.48 7.50
CA TYR A 165 3.49 -7.89 7.88
C TYR A 165 3.87 -8.14 9.36
N GLU A 166 5.01 -7.60 9.81
CA GLU A 166 5.44 -7.68 11.21
C GLU A 166 4.55 -6.90 12.18
N SER A 167 3.62 -6.11 11.66
CA SER A 167 2.65 -5.35 12.45
C SER A 167 1.32 -6.08 12.64
N ILE A 168 1.13 -7.21 11.94
CA ILE A 168 -0.04 -8.08 12.13
C ILE A 168 0.14 -8.84 13.45
N ALA A 169 -0.89 -8.85 14.27
CA ALA A 169 -0.92 -9.57 15.55
C ALA A 169 -1.97 -10.69 15.51
N ASP A 170 -1.83 -11.66 16.42
CA ASP A 170 -2.85 -12.68 16.63
C ASP A 170 -4.17 -12.00 17.05
N GLY A 171 -5.26 -12.37 16.37
CA GLY A 171 -6.59 -11.79 16.60
C GLY A 171 -6.95 -10.62 15.67
N ASP A 172 -6.02 -10.09 14.87
CA ASP A 172 -6.39 -9.14 13.82
C ASP A 172 -7.32 -9.82 12.79
N SER A 173 -8.46 -9.18 12.50
CA SER A 173 -9.45 -9.69 11.54
C SER A 173 -9.04 -9.38 10.09
N ILE A 174 -8.02 -10.10 9.61
CA ILE A 174 -7.41 -9.89 8.28
C ILE A 174 -7.52 -11.17 7.45
N GLU A 175 -8.05 -11.04 6.23
CA GLU A 175 -8.04 -12.10 5.24
C GLU A 175 -6.98 -11.81 4.17
N PHE A 176 -6.09 -12.77 3.91
CA PHE A 176 -5.23 -12.75 2.73
C PHE A 176 -6.01 -13.30 1.51
N ARG A 177 -6.91 -12.46 0.99
CA ARG A 177 -7.84 -12.79 -0.08
C ARG A 177 -7.15 -12.99 -1.43
N TRP A 178 -6.08 -12.26 -1.69
CA TRP A 178 -5.45 -12.21 -3.01
C TRP A 178 -3.97 -12.56 -2.94
N ARG A 179 -3.41 -13.06 -4.06
CA ARG A 179 -2.00 -13.42 -4.19
C ARG A 179 -1.37 -12.82 -5.43
N VAL A 180 -0.13 -12.36 -5.29
CA VAL A 180 0.69 -11.96 -6.44
C VAL A 180 1.14 -13.19 -7.21
N GLN A 181 0.86 -13.19 -8.52
CA GLN A 181 1.41 -14.12 -9.50
C GLN A 181 2.36 -13.33 -10.40
N HIS A 182 3.62 -13.70 -10.37
CA HIS A 182 4.61 -13.03 -11.22
C HIS A 182 4.50 -13.55 -12.64
N ARG A 183 4.29 -12.68 -13.62
CA ARG A 183 4.30 -13.00 -15.05
C ARG A 183 5.73 -13.05 -15.57
N ASP A 184 5.93 -13.80 -16.65
CA ASP A 184 7.19 -13.84 -17.37
C ASP A 184 7.50 -12.48 -18.02
N ALA A 185 8.79 -12.23 -18.29
CA ALA A 185 9.34 -10.93 -18.70
C ALA A 185 8.76 -10.30 -19.98
N LEU A 186 7.93 -11.04 -20.73
CA LEU A 186 7.32 -10.61 -21.99
C LEU A 186 5.98 -9.88 -21.82
N SER A 187 5.44 -9.77 -20.63
CA SER A 187 4.16 -9.12 -20.36
C SER A 187 4.35 -7.63 -20.02
N ALA A 188 3.50 -6.76 -20.57
CA ALA A 188 3.45 -5.33 -20.20
C ALA A 188 3.10 -5.14 -18.72
N ALA A 189 2.31 -6.03 -18.12
CA ALA A 189 2.06 -6.08 -16.69
C ALA A 189 3.17 -6.88 -16.00
N SER A 190 3.85 -6.27 -15.02
CA SER A 190 4.92 -6.93 -14.27
C SER A 190 4.42 -7.98 -13.29
N ARG A 191 3.18 -7.82 -12.81
CA ARG A 191 2.53 -8.73 -11.86
C ARG A 191 1.05 -8.86 -12.19
N ARG A 192 0.52 -10.03 -11.91
CA ARG A 192 -0.90 -10.33 -11.87
C ARG A 192 -1.27 -10.64 -10.44
N VAL A 193 -2.42 -10.17 -9.98
CA VAL A 193 -2.97 -10.57 -8.69
C VAL A 193 -4.26 -11.34 -8.91
N ALA A 194 -4.39 -12.48 -8.26
CA ALA A 194 -5.56 -13.35 -8.38
C ALA A 194 -6.17 -13.65 -7.01
N ASP A 195 -7.48 -13.89 -6.98
CA ASP A 195 -8.19 -14.40 -5.82
C ASP A 195 -7.65 -15.81 -5.46
N VAL A 196 -7.41 -16.06 -4.18
CA VAL A 196 -6.82 -17.34 -3.72
C VAL A 196 -7.80 -18.51 -3.81
N ARG A 197 -9.10 -18.24 -3.85
CA ARG A 197 -10.19 -19.24 -3.88
C ARG A 197 -10.55 -19.66 -5.29
N THR A 198 -10.59 -18.71 -6.24
CA THR A 198 -11.07 -18.94 -7.61
C THR A 198 -9.95 -18.94 -8.64
N ASP A 199 -8.76 -18.44 -8.30
CA ASP A 199 -7.63 -18.17 -9.20
C ASP A 199 -7.95 -17.14 -10.31
N GLU A 200 -9.10 -16.46 -10.22
CA GLU A 200 -9.48 -15.40 -11.15
C GLU A 200 -8.63 -14.15 -10.95
N GLU A 201 -8.25 -13.53 -12.05
CA GLU A 201 -7.50 -12.28 -12.05
C GLU A 201 -8.37 -11.14 -11.51
N VAL A 202 -7.83 -10.39 -10.56
CA VAL A 202 -8.53 -9.26 -9.91
C VAL A 202 -7.89 -7.92 -10.25
N LEU A 203 -6.57 -7.89 -10.43
CA LEU A 203 -5.85 -6.69 -10.85
C LEU A 203 -4.54 -7.00 -11.56
N LEU A 204 -4.07 -6.00 -12.31
CA LEU A 204 -2.77 -5.98 -13.00
C LEU A 204 -1.92 -4.83 -12.45
N HIS A 205 -0.66 -5.10 -12.18
CA HIS A 205 0.33 -4.09 -11.82
C HIS A 205 1.26 -3.85 -13.01
N PHE A 206 1.42 -2.58 -13.37
CA PHE A 206 2.25 -2.13 -14.46
C PHE A 206 3.56 -1.54 -13.93
N LYS A 207 4.64 -1.80 -14.63
CA LYS A 207 5.91 -1.14 -14.36
C LYS A 207 5.97 0.14 -15.20
N LEU A 208 5.43 1.23 -14.65
CA LEU A 208 5.47 2.53 -15.34
C LEU A 208 6.90 3.09 -15.37
N PRO A 209 7.30 3.78 -16.46
CA PRO A 209 8.54 4.52 -16.47
C PRO A 209 8.49 5.61 -15.40
N ARG A 210 9.47 5.62 -14.49
CA ARG A 210 9.56 6.65 -13.44
C ARG A 210 10.79 7.55 -13.72
N ALA A 211 10.59 8.86 -13.58
CA ALA A 211 11.66 9.84 -13.73
C ALA A 211 12.70 9.80 -12.59
N THR A 212 12.38 9.14 -11.46
CA THR A 212 13.22 9.07 -10.27
C THR A 212 13.76 7.67 -10.02
N LYS A 213 14.94 7.59 -9.38
CA LYS A 213 15.53 6.31 -8.95
C LYS A 213 14.55 5.52 -8.09
N HIS A 214 14.52 4.20 -8.30
CA HIS A 214 13.71 3.32 -7.48
C HIS A 214 14.17 3.39 -6.00
N TYR A 215 13.23 3.38 -5.06
CA TYR A 215 13.52 3.50 -3.62
C TYR A 215 14.51 2.44 -3.08
N SER A 216 14.56 1.25 -3.70
CA SER A 216 15.54 0.21 -3.34
C SER A 216 16.99 0.59 -3.68
N GLU A 217 17.20 1.50 -4.66
CA GLU A 217 18.52 2.03 -4.99
C GLU A 217 18.91 3.15 -4.01
N MET A 218 17.92 3.95 -3.61
CA MET A 218 18.13 5.02 -2.62
C MET A 218 18.47 4.45 -1.23
N SER A 219 17.82 3.36 -0.82
CA SER A 219 18.08 2.72 0.48
C SER A 219 19.48 2.11 0.59
N ARG A 220 20.07 1.67 -0.53
CA ARG A 220 21.47 1.16 -0.55
C ARG A 220 22.51 2.26 -0.37
N GLY A 221 22.16 3.50 -0.72
CA GLY A 221 23.03 4.68 -0.61
C GLY A 221 23.01 5.38 0.77
N GLY A 222 22.21 4.93 1.71
CA GLY A 222 22.21 5.41 3.10
C GLY A 222 21.46 6.73 3.37
N ASP A 223 20.90 7.41 2.36
CA ASP A 223 20.33 8.75 2.52
C ASP A 223 18.80 8.75 2.40
N ILE A 224 18.13 8.02 3.30
CA ILE A 224 16.66 7.89 3.33
C ILE A 224 15.99 8.84 4.32
N TYR A 225 16.75 9.46 5.23
CA TYR A 225 16.24 10.41 6.21
C TYR A 225 16.71 11.83 5.90
N ALA A 226 15.81 12.81 6.07
CA ALA A 226 16.17 14.20 6.04
C ALA A 226 17.10 14.56 7.21
N SER A 227 17.97 15.54 6.98
CA SER A 227 18.84 16.14 8.02
C SER A 227 18.02 16.85 9.08
#